data_e684e3ecf6fbf3054ad527bfc99acb59
#
_entry.id   e684e3ecf6fbf3054ad527bfc99acb59
#
_cell.length_a   1.000
_cell.length_b   1.000
_cell.length_c   1.000
_cell.angle_alpha   90.00
_cell.angle_beta   90.00
_cell.angle_gamma   90.00
#
_symmetry.space_group_name_H-M   'P 1'
#
loop_
_entity.id
_entity.type
_entity.pdbx_description
1 polymer ?
#
loop_
_entity_poly.entity_id
_entity_poly.type
_entity_poly.pdbx_seq_one_letter_code
_entity_poly.pdbx_strand_id
1 'polypeptide(L)'
;AYGNERGVGEGVRTCGVPREELFVASKVAAELKTYDEAKKSIDETLEKMGLDYLDQMIIHSPQPWNQFRVEKRYSEENKAVWRALEDAQSEGKIKVIGVSNFLRDDLENLLSDCRVKPMVNQILLHISNTDLALLDYCREQGIQVEAYSPIAHGEALKNPAIAEMAKKYGVNAAQLC
;
A
#
# COMPACT_ATOMS: atom_id res chain seq x y z
N ALA A 1 -3.03 9.02 -6.51
CA ALA A 1 -2.98 9.57 -5.15
C ALA A 1 -1.99 10.75 -5.01
N TYR A 2 -0.86 10.73 -5.69
CA TYR A 2 0.21 11.74 -5.54
C TYR A 2 0.29 12.75 -6.69
N GLY A 3 -0.56 12.65 -7.71
CA GLY A 3 -0.60 13.54 -8.87
C GLY A 3 0.59 13.41 -9.83
N ASN A 4 1.33 12.32 -9.74
CA ASN A 4 2.54 12.07 -10.54
C ASN A 4 2.40 10.92 -11.55
N GLU A 5 1.21 10.42 -11.77
CA GLU A 5 0.91 9.23 -12.59
C GLU A 5 1.46 9.36 -14.02
N ARG A 6 1.32 10.55 -14.64
CA ARG A 6 1.84 10.80 -16.00
C ARG A 6 3.36 10.65 -16.08
N GLY A 7 4.09 11.25 -15.12
CA GLY A 7 5.55 11.16 -15.07
C GLY A 7 6.03 9.74 -14.77
N VAL A 8 5.36 9.02 -13.88
CA VAL A 8 5.67 7.61 -13.61
C VAL A 8 5.44 6.77 -14.87
N GLY A 9 4.30 6.94 -15.53
CA GLY A 9 3.99 6.22 -16.77
C GLY A 9 5.00 6.51 -17.90
N GLU A 10 5.42 7.77 -18.05
CA GLU A 10 6.49 8.13 -19.00
C GLU A 10 7.81 7.43 -18.64
N GLY A 11 8.20 7.47 -17.35
CA GLY A 11 9.40 6.78 -16.88
C GLY A 11 9.37 5.28 -17.16
N VAL A 12 8.25 4.62 -16.90
CA VAL A 12 8.05 3.19 -17.19
C VAL A 12 8.22 2.89 -18.69
N ARG A 13 7.65 3.71 -19.57
CA ARG A 13 7.73 3.48 -21.02
C ARG A 13 9.10 3.82 -21.62
N THR A 14 9.90 4.66 -20.98
CA THR A 14 11.16 5.21 -21.56
C THR A 14 12.42 4.73 -20.87
N CYS A 15 12.33 4.02 -19.73
CA CYS A 15 13.51 3.58 -18.98
C CYS A 15 14.35 2.48 -19.68
N GLY A 16 13.81 1.87 -20.75
CA GLY A 16 14.51 0.81 -21.48
C GLY A 16 14.44 -0.59 -20.84
N VAL A 17 13.72 -0.71 -19.70
CA VAL A 17 13.45 -2.01 -19.04
C VAL A 17 12.11 -2.54 -19.56
N PRO A 18 12.01 -3.83 -19.93
CA PRO A 18 10.74 -4.45 -20.32
C PRO A 18 9.66 -4.26 -19.24
N ARG A 19 8.42 -4.00 -19.65
CA ARG A 19 7.31 -3.71 -18.72
C ARG A 19 7.09 -4.84 -17.70
N GLU A 20 7.27 -6.08 -18.11
CA GLU A 20 7.14 -7.28 -17.28
C GLU A 20 8.24 -7.42 -16.20
N GLU A 21 9.35 -6.73 -16.35
CA GLU A 21 10.43 -6.69 -15.36
C GLU A 21 10.28 -5.54 -14.35
N LEU A 22 9.28 -4.66 -14.56
CA LEU A 22 8.97 -3.54 -13.68
C LEU A 22 7.78 -3.89 -12.79
N PHE A 23 7.89 -3.56 -11.49
CA PHE A 23 6.78 -3.64 -10.55
C PHE A 23 6.23 -2.23 -10.29
N VAL A 24 5.09 -1.91 -10.90
CA VAL A 24 4.45 -0.59 -10.83
C VAL A 24 3.28 -0.63 -9.86
N ALA A 25 3.38 0.15 -8.78
CA ALA A 25 2.38 0.24 -7.74
C ALA A 25 1.69 1.61 -7.70
N SER A 26 0.41 1.61 -7.37
CA SER A 26 -0.37 2.83 -7.10
C SER A 26 -1.37 2.62 -5.97
N LYS A 27 -2.14 3.65 -5.63
CA LYS A 27 -3.10 3.64 -4.54
C LYS A 27 -4.42 4.30 -4.93
N VAL A 28 -5.53 3.72 -4.51
CA VAL A 28 -6.84 4.40 -4.46
C VAL A 28 -6.78 5.41 -3.32
N ALA A 29 -7.10 6.68 -3.59
CA ALA A 29 -7.04 7.73 -2.58
C ALA A 29 -7.96 7.40 -1.39
N ALA A 30 -7.51 7.76 -0.19
CA ALA A 30 -8.21 7.45 1.07
C ALA A 30 -9.60 8.09 1.18
N GLU A 31 -9.84 9.17 0.45
CA GLU A 31 -11.08 9.94 0.39
C GLU A 31 -12.16 9.25 -0.43
N LEU A 32 -11.78 8.39 -1.38
CA LEU A 32 -12.73 7.65 -2.23
C LEU A 32 -13.31 6.48 -1.44
N LYS A 33 -14.62 6.51 -1.23
CA LYS A 33 -15.32 5.58 -0.33
C LYS A 33 -16.51 4.89 -0.95
N THR A 34 -16.65 5.00 -2.28
CA THR A 34 -17.66 4.28 -3.04
C THR A 34 -17.04 3.38 -4.10
N TYR A 35 -17.78 2.36 -4.54
CA TYR A 35 -17.37 1.48 -5.63
C TYR A 35 -17.08 2.25 -6.92
N ASP A 36 -18.00 3.15 -7.31
CA ASP A 36 -17.89 3.88 -8.58
C ASP A 36 -16.71 4.85 -8.61
N GLU A 37 -16.46 5.55 -7.50
CA GLU A 37 -15.30 6.43 -7.38
C GLU A 37 -13.98 5.63 -7.46
N ALA A 38 -13.92 4.49 -6.79
CA ALA A 38 -12.74 3.64 -6.81
C ALA A 38 -12.49 3.07 -8.21
N LYS A 39 -13.52 2.53 -8.87
CA LYS A 39 -13.42 2.01 -10.24
C LYS A 39 -12.97 3.08 -11.22
N LYS A 40 -13.58 4.25 -11.17
CA LYS A 40 -13.17 5.40 -11.99
C LYS A 40 -11.72 5.80 -11.74
N SER A 41 -11.30 5.85 -10.47
CA SER A 41 -9.93 6.21 -10.09
C SER A 41 -8.89 5.20 -10.62
N ILE A 42 -9.22 3.91 -10.66
CA ILE A 42 -8.36 2.86 -11.23
C ILE A 42 -8.20 3.09 -12.74
N ASP A 43 -9.30 3.26 -13.46
CA ASP A 43 -9.27 3.49 -14.91
C ASP A 43 -8.53 4.77 -15.28
N GLU A 44 -8.78 5.87 -14.56
CA GLU A 44 -8.04 7.13 -14.75
C GLU A 44 -6.55 7.01 -14.43
N THR A 45 -6.16 6.18 -13.47
CA THR A 45 -4.75 5.94 -13.13
C THR A 45 -4.03 5.25 -14.28
N LEU A 46 -4.63 4.20 -14.85
CA LEU A 46 -4.09 3.48 -16.01
C LEU A 46 -3.99 4.40 -17.23
N GLU A 47 -5.06 5.17 -17.52
CA GLU A 47 -5.07 6.15 -18.61
C GLU A 47 -3.97 7.19 -18.46
N LYS A 48 -3.84 7.81 -17.27
CA LYS A 48 -2.82 8.83 -16.99
C LYS A 48 -1.39 8.28 -17.11
N MET A 49 -1.17 7.04 -16.70
CA MET A 49 0.12 6.37 -16.83
C MET A 49 0.38 5.86 -18.26
N GLY A 50 -0.67 5.67 -19.07
CA GLY A 50 -0.60 5.01 -20.38
C GLY A 50 -0.12 3.57 -20.26
N LEU A 51 -0.69 2.83 -19.30
CA LEU A 51 -0.38 1.43 -19.01
C LEU A 51 -1.64 0.58 -19.09
N ASP A 52 -1.50 -0.66 -19.57
CA ASP A 52 -2.61 -1.61 -19.66
C ASP A 52 -2.92 -2.24 -18.30
N TYR A 53 -1.91 -2.37 -17.42
CA TYR A 53 -2.07 -2.94 -16.09
C TYR A 53 -1.10 -2.32 -15.06
N LEU A 54 -1.47 -2.46 -13.79
CA LEU A 54 -0.59 -2.22 -12.64
C LEU A 54 -0.21 -3.55 -11.99
N ASP A 55 0.99 -3.63 -11.45
CA ASP A 55 1.39 -4.80 -10.66
C ASP A 55 0.73 -4.77 -9.28
N GLN A 56 0.53 -3.57 -8.70
CA GLN A 56 -0.13 -3.42 -7.41
C GLN A 56 -1.03 -2.19 -7.36
N MET A 57 -2.22 -2.36 -6.77
CA MET A 57 -3.11 -1.26 -6.37
C MET A 57 -3.66 -1.53 -4.97
N ILE A 58 -3.55 -0.55 -4.08
CA ILE A 58 -3.97 -0.71 -2.69
C ILE A 58 -4.87 0.44 -2.24
N ILE A 59 -5.78 0.19 -1.29
CA ILE A 59 -6.52 1.25 -0.59
C ILE A 59 -5.53 2.02 0.29
N HIS A 60 -5.41 3.33 0.11
CA HIS A 60 -4.38 4.15 0.76
C HIS A 60 -4.53 4.25 2.28
N SER A 61 -5.79 4.24 2.77
CA SER A 61 -6.10 4.24 4.20
C SER A 61 -7.54 3.78 4.43
N PRO A 62 -7.86 3.15 5.58
CA PRO A 62 -9.22 2.78 5.92
C PRO A 62 -10.14 3.99 6.14
N GLN A 63 -9.58 5.15 6.42
CA GLN A 63 -10.28 6.41 6.67
C GLN A 63 -9.71 7.52 5.77
N PRO A 64 -10.51 8.54 5.37
CA PRO A 64 -9.97 9.78 4.79
C PRO A 64 -8.91 10.40 5.70
N TRP A 65 -7.89 11.04 5.12
CA TRP A 65 -6.75 11.55 5.90
C TRP A 65 -7.14 12.59 6.96
N ASN A 66 -8.15 13.43 6.68
CA ASN A 66 -8.67 14.38 7.66
C ASN A 66 -9.47 13.74 8.80
N GLN A 67 -9.74 12.43 8.70
CA GLN A 67 -10.43 11.62 9.72
C GLN A 67 -9.61 10.38 10.12
N PHE A 68 -8.31 10.41 9.86
CA PHE A 68 -7.43 9.30 10.17
C PHE A 68 -7.34 9.06 11.68
N ARG A 69 -7.63 7.82 12.10
CA ARG A 69 -7.64 7.36 13.49
C ARG A 69 -8.70 8.02 14.40
N VAL A 70 -9.72 8.68 13.86
CA VAL A 70 -10.89 9.08 14.63
C VAL A 70 -11.84 7.89 14.85
N GLU A 71 -12.85 8.06 15.71
CA GLU A 71 -13.79 7.00 16.07
C GLU A 71 -14.61 6.45 14.89
N LYS A 72 -14.98 7.32 13.94
CA LYS A 72 -15.78 6.92 12.77
C LYS A 72 -15.01 5.90 11.93
N ARG A 73 -15.58 4.72 11.77
CA ARG A 73 -15.09 3.68 10.87
C ARG A 73 -15.83 3.75 9.52
N TYR A 74 -15.16 3.31 8.48
CA TYR A 74 -15.67 3.28 7.11
C TYR A 74 -15.78 1.82 6.63
N SER A 75 -16.41 0.98 7.46
CA SER A 75 -16.45 -0.48 7.29
C SER A 75 -17.09 -0.90 5.97
N GLU A 76 -18.29 -0.41 5.70
CA GLU A 76 -19.03 -0.77 4.48
C GLU A 76 -18.47 -0.06 3.24
N GLU A 77 -18.02 1.18 3.40
CA GLU A 77 -17.39 1.94 2.34
C GLU A 77 -16.07 1.28 1.88
N ASN A 78 -15.26 0.78 2.82
CA ASN A 78 -14.04 0.06 2.49
C ASN A 78 -14.33 -1.26 1.76
N LYS A 79 -15.40 -1.98 2.11
CA LYS A 79 -15.86 -3.15 1.36
C LYS A 79 -16.29 -2.78 -0.06
N ALA A 80 -16.99 -1.65 -0.24
CA ALA A 80 -17.39 -1.18 -1.56
C ALA A 80 -16.18 -0.85 -2.44
N VAL A 81 -15.17 -0.14 -1.90
CA VAL A 81 -13.90 0.13 -2.59
C VAL A 81 -13.14 -1.16 -2.89
N TRP A 82 -13.16 -2.12 -1.96
CA TRP A 82 -12.51 -3.42 -2.15
C TRP A 82 -13.12 -4.21 -3.32
N ARG A 83 -14.44 -4.22 -3.47
CA ARG A 83 -15.11 -4.85 -4.62
C ARG A 83 -14.65 -4.28 -5.95
N ALA A 84 -14.40 -2.96 -6.03
CA ALA A 84 -13.86 -2.35 -7.24
C ALA A 84 -12.44 -2.82 -7.57
N LEU A 85 -11.60 -3.05 -6.53
CA LEU A 85 -10.27 -3.62 -6.70
C LEU A 85 -10.33 -5.09 -7.14
N GLU A 86 -11.23 -5.89 -6.56
CA GLU A 86 -11.45 -7.29 -6.95
C GLU A 86 -11.91 -7.41 -8.41
N ASP A 87 -12.83 -6.54 -8.83
CA ASP A 87 -13.31 -6.52 -10.22
C ASP A 87 -12.19 -6.09 -11.18
N ALA A 88 -11.43 -5.05 -10.85
CA ALA A 88 -10.28 -4.62 -11.66
C ALA A 88 -9.18 -5.70 -11.74
N GLN A 89 -8.99 -6.49 -10.68
CA GLN A 89 -8.09 -7.64 -10.70
C GLN A 89 -8.61 -8.73 -11.64
N SER A 90 -9.89 -9.07 -11.56
CA SER A 90 -10.51 -10.06 -12.45
C SER A 90 -10.50 -9.63 -13.92
N GLU A 91 -10.55 -8.31 -14.19
CA GLU A 91 -10.41 -7.70 -15.50
C GLU A 91 -8.94 -7.69 -16.02
N GLY A 92 -7.97 -8.13 -15.20
CA GLY A 92 -6.55 -8.13 -15.54
C GLY A 92 -5.87 -6.76 -15.47
N LYS A 93 -6.55 -5.74 -14.96
CA LYS A 93 -6.02 -4.38 -14.80
C LYS A 93 -5.03 -4.26 -13.63
N ILE A 94 -5.12 -5.15 -12.64
CA ILE A 94 -4.28 -5.15 -11.44
C ILE A 94 -3.89 -6.60 -11.14
N LYS A 95 -2.62 -6.86 -10.85
CA LYS A 95 -2.17 -8.19 -10.44
C LYS A 95 -2.31 -8.42 -8.93
N VAL A 96 -1.83 -7.48 -8.11
CA VAL A 96 -1.83 -7.55 -6.65
C VAL A 96 -2.75 -6.48 -6.09
N ILE A 97 -3.76 -6.88 -5.33
CA ILE A 97 -4.64 -5.96 -4.60
C ILE A 97 -4.37 -6.03 -3.11
N GLY A 98 -4.43 -4.88 -2.45
CA GLY A 98 -4.10 -4.78 -1.03
C GLY A 98 -4.65 -3.53 -0.38
N VAL A 99 -4.20 -3.32 0.84
CA VAL A 99 -4.61 -2.20 1.68
C VAL A 99 -3.39 -1.50 2.28
N SER A 100 -3.59 -0.34 2.86
CA SER A 100 -2.55 0.38 3.58
C SER A 100 -3.15 1.02 4.84
N ASN A 101 -2.38 1.03 5.93
CA ASN A 101 -2.78 1.58 7.21
C ASN A 101 -4.00 0.89 7.87
N PHE A 102 -4.35 -0.31 7.44
CA PHE A 102 -5.40 -1.12 8.06
C PHE A 102 -4.89 -1.75 9.36
N LEU A 103 -5.63 -1.56 10.44
CA LEU A 103 -5.42 -2.29 11.68
C LEU A 103 -6.17 -3.61 11.65
N ARG A 104 -6.02 -4.42 12.70
CA ARG A 104 -6.65 -5.73 12.81
C ARG A 104 -8.16 -5.67 12.59
N ASP A 105 -8.88 -4.76 13.24
CA ASP A 105 -10.33 -4.62 13.11
C ASP A 105 -10.75 -4.27 11.67
N ASP A 106 -9.97 -3.40 10.99
CA ASP A 106 -10.23 -3.03 9.60
C ASP A 106 -10.03 -4.25 8.67
N LEU A 107 -9.00 -5.06 8.93
CA LEU A 107 -8.73 -6.30 8.18
C LEU A 107 -9.81 -7.35 8.44
N GLU A 108 -10.20 -7.58 9.71
CA GLU A 108 -11.25 -8.53 10.07
C GLU A 108 -12.58 -8.17 9.40
N ASN A 109 -12.95 -6.89 9.39
CA ASN A 109 -14.12 -6.41 8.69
C ASN A 109 -14.04 -6.68 7.18
N LEU A 110 -12.91 -6.43 6.54
CA LEU A 110 -12.75 -6.67 5.10
C LEU A 110 -12.77 -8.17 4.77
N LEU A 111 -12.06 -8.97 5.57
CA LEU A 111 -11.98 -10.43 5.42
C LEU A 111 -13.34 -11.13 5.61
N SER A 112 -14.30 -10.50 6.30
CA SER A 112 -15.63 -11.08 6.52
C SER A 112 -16.49 -11.15 5.25
N ASP A 113 -16.15 -10.40 4.18
CA ASP A 113 -17.03 -10.25 2.99
C ASP A 113 -16.23 -10.19 1.66
N CYS A 114 -14.90 -10.36 1.68
CA CYS A 114 -14.09 -10.31 0.47
C CYS A 114 -14.16 -11.63 -0.32
N ARG A 115 -14.15 -11.53 -1.67
CA ARG A 115 -13.98 -12.68 -2.59
C ARG A 115 -12.49 -13.05 -2.72
N VAL A 116 -11.63 -12.04 -2.71
CA VAL A 116 -10.17 -12.17 -2.74
C VAL A 116 -9.63 -11.51 -1.49
N LYS A 117 -8.80 -12.22 -0.72
CA LYS A 117 -8.14 -11.66 0.45
C LYS A 117 -7.15 -10.57 0.05
N PRO A 118 -6.98 -9.51 0.86
CA PRO A 118 -5.86 -8.58 0.68
C PRO A 118 -4.54 -9.36 0.63
N MET A 119 -3.76 -9.14 -0.43
CA MET A 119 -2.44 -9.77 -0.57
C MET A 119 -1.37 -9.02 0.22
N VAL A 120 -1.58 -7.71 0.42
CA VAL A 120 -0.63 -6.78 1.03
C VAL A 120 -1.34 -5.86 2.02
N ASN A 121 -0.67 -5.57 3.15
CA ASN A 121 -0.98 -4.43 4.01
C ASN A 121 0.27 -3.55 4.15
N GLN A 122 0.25 -2.37 3.55
CA GLN A 122 1.37 -1.43 3.60
C GLN A 122 1.21 -0.51 4.83
N ILE A 123 2.12 -0.59 5.79
CA ILE A 123 2.02 0.10 7.08
C ILE A 123 3.27 0.90 7.41
N LEU A 124 3.14 1.89 8.30
CA LEU A 124 4.28 2.55 8.91
C LEU A 124 5.02 1.53 9.78
N LEU A 125 6.21 1.14 9.35
CA LEU A 125 7.00 0.16 10.06
C LEU A 125 8.49 0.51 9.98
N HIS A 126 9.09 0.70 11.12
CA HIS A 126 10.53 0.94 11.26
C HIS A 126 10.99 0.52 12.65
N ILE A 127 12.30 0.50 12.88
CA ILE A 127 12.93 -0.02 14.10
C ILE A 127 12.38 0.56 15.43
N SER A 128 11.81 1.78 15.40
CA SER A 128 11.20 2.44 16.57
C SER A 128 9.68 2.44 16.55
N ASN A 129 9.04 1.80 15.58
CA ASN A 129 7.58 1.71 15.43
C ASN A 129 7.22 0.34 14.85
N THR A 130 7.07 -0.65 15.73
CA THR A 130 6.79 -2.04 15.35
C THR A 130 5.58 -2.54 16.13
N ASP A 131 4.46 -2.74 15.44
CA ASP A 131 3.27 -3.40 15.98
C ASP A 131 3.36 -4.90 15.73
N LEU A 132 3.95 -5.63 16.68
CA LEU A 132 4.15 -7.07 16.57
C LEU A 132 2.83 -7.83 16.45
N ALA A 133 1.77 -7.38 17.15
CA ALA A 133 0.48 -8.04 17.13
C ALA A 133 -0.18 -7.94 15.72
N LEU A 134 -0.06 -6.78 15.06
CA LEU A 134 -0.54 -6.60 13.68
C LEU A 134 0.30 -7.42 12.69
N LEU A 135 1.62 -7.46 12.88
CA LEU A 135 2.52 -8.26 12.03
C LEU A 135 2.19 -9.75 12.11
N ASP A 136 2.00 -10.28 13.32
CA ASP A 136 1.64 -11.68 13.53
C ASP A 136 0.26 -11.97 12.94
N TYR A 137 -0.73 -11.10 13.14
CA TYR A 137 -2.04 -11.24 12.52
C TYR A 137 -1.98 -11.26 10.99
N CYS A 138 -1.24 -10.34 10.37
CA CYS A 138 -1.06 -10.34 8.92
C CYS A 138 -0.42 -11.65 8.43
N ARG A 139 0.61 -12.14 9.14
CA ARG A 139 1.27 -13.41 8.81
C ARG A 139 0.30 -14.60 8.91
N GLU A 140 -0.51 -14.67 9.97
CA GLU A 140 -1.53 -15.72 10.15
C GLU A 140 -2.59 -15.71 9.05
N GLN A 141 -2.96 -14.53 8.54
CA GLN A 141 -3.91 -14.39 7.45
C GLN A 141 -3.29 -14.58 6.05
N GLY A 142 -1.97 -14.72 5.96
CA GLY A 142 -1.26 -14.81 4.68
C GLY A 142 -1.17 -13.46 3.94
N ILE A 143 -1.25 -12.34 4.67
CA ILE A 143 -1.15 -10.97 4.14
C ILE A 143 0.30 -10.51 4.26
N GLN A 144 0.93 -10.18 3.12
CA GLN A 144 2.28 -9.64 3.10
C GLN A 144 2.31 -8.22 3.67
N VAL A 145 3.21 -7.97 4.62
CA VAL A 145 3.43 -6.61 5.13
C VAL A 145 4.48 -5.90 4.26
N GLU A 146 4.16 -4.68 3.83
CA GLU A 146 5.10 -3.73 3.24
C GLU A 146 5.35 -2.58 4.22
N ALA A 147 6.62 -2.27 4.47
CA ALA A 147 7.02 -1.16 5.33
C ALA A 147 7.15 0.14 4.54
N TYR A 148 6.42 1.20 4.92
CA TYR A 148 6.74 2.53 4.43
C TYR A 148 7.48 3.35 5.52
N SER A 149 8.26 4.34 5.08
CA SER A 149 9.13 5.17 5.93
C SER A 149 10.10 4.36 6.81
N PRO A 150 10.85 3.39 6.27
CA PRO A 150 11.69 2.49 7.06
C PRO A 150 12.79 3.22 7.85
N ILE A 151 13.22 4.40 7.40
CA ILE A 151 14.18 5.27 8.09
C ILE A 151 13.53 6.38 8.91
N ALA A 152 12.20 6.31 9.20
CA ALA A 152 11.46 7.30 9.98
C ALA A 152 11.69 8.75 9.50
N HIS A 153 11.59 9.01 8.19
CA HIS A 153 11.89 10.30 7.55
C HIS A 153 13.31 10.83 7.87
N GLY A 154 14.27 9.93 8.12
CA GLY A 154 15.65 10.27 8.46
C GLY A 154 15.94 10.31 9.97
N GLU A 155 14.93 10.28 10.83
CA GLU A 155 15.14 10.31 12.29
C GLU A 155 15.88 9.06 12.81
N ALA A 156 15.61 7.88 12.22
CA ALA A 156 16.31 6.66 12.57
C ALA A 156 17.83 6.77 12.33
N LEU A 157 18.24 7.53 11.31
CA LEU A 157 19.65 7.71 10.96
C LEU A 157 20.44 8.54 12.01
N LYS A 158 19.74 9.30 12.84
CA LYS A 158 20.33 10.12 13.91
C LYS A 158 20.52 9.35 15.22
N ASN A 159 19.97 8.15 15.31
CA ASN A 159 20.03 7.34 16.52
C ASN A 159 21.41 6.67 16.66
N PRO A 160 22.20 6.98 17.75
CA PRO A 160 23.53 6.42 17.91
C PRO A 160 23.55 4.90 18.07
N ALA A 161 22.52 4.30 18.66
CA ALA A 161 22.43 2.84 18.79
C ALA A 161 22.27 2.15 17.43
N ILE A 162 21.50 2.76 16.51
CA ILE A 162 21.37 2.27 15.13
C ILE A 162 22.70 2.39 14.39
N ALA A 163 23.37 3.53 14.53
CA ALA A 163 24.69 3.74 13.91
C ALA A 163 25.76 2.76 14.43
N GLU A 164 25.74 2.46 15.73
CA GLU A 164 26.66 1.49 16.34
C GLU A 164 26.34 0.06 15.85
N MET A 165 25.08 -0.31 15.82
CA MET A 165 24.65 -1.62 15.29
C MET A 165 25.00 -1.79 13.82
N ALA A 166 24.82 -0.75 13.01
CA ALA A 166 25.19 -0.76 11.60
C ALA A 166 26.68 -1.04 11.40
N LYS A 167 27.54 -0.43 12.22
CA LYS A 167 28.99 -0.73 12.21
C LYS A 167 29.29 -2.20 12.51
N LYS A 168 28.57 -2.79 13.46
CA LYS A 168 28.71 -4.21 13.81
C LYS A 168 28.41 -5.14 12.62
N TYR A 169 27.47 -4.77 11.77
CA TYR A 169 27.10 -5.53 10.56
C TYR A 169 27.86 -5.06 9.30
N GLY A 170 28.76 -4.06 9.38
CA GLY A 170 29.54 -3.57 8.26
C GLY A 170 28.68 -2.84 7.21
N VAL A 171 27.55 -2.25 7.61
CA VAL A 171 26.61 -1.52 6.75
C VAL A 171 26.39 -0.09 7.25
N ASN A 172 25.77 0.78 6.47
CA ASN A 172 25.33 2.07 6.97
C ASN A 172 23.97 1.99 7.68
N ALA A 173 23.61 3.03 8.43
CA ALA A 173 22.37 3.05 9.23
C ALA A 173 21.10 2.90 8.36
N ALA A 174 21.08 3.44 7.14
CA ALA A 174 19.94 3.31 6.24
C ALA A 174 19.79 1.87 5.68
N GLN A 175 20.91 1.18 5.49
CA GLN A 175 20.89 -0.24 5.07
C GLN A 175 20.48 -1.19 6.20
N LEU A 176 20.73 -0.78 7.46
CA LEU A 176 20.31 -1.56 8.62
C LEU A 176 18.78 -1.47 8.83
N CYS A 177 18.18 -0.29 8.62
CA CYS A 177 16.76 -0.05 8.76
C CYS A 177 15.95 -0.63 7.59
#